data_0b5a7eba6aea71e70935111350e918f3
#
_entry.id   0b5a7eba6aea71e70935111350e918f3
#
_cell.length_a   1.000
_cell.length_b   1.000
_cell.length_c   1.000
_cell.angle_alpha   90.00
_cell.angle_beta   90.00
_cell.angle_gamma   90.00
#
_symmetry.space_group_name_H-M   'P 1'
#
loop_
_entity.id
_entity.type
_entity.pdbx_description
1 polymer ?
#
loop_
_entity_poly.entity_id
_entity_poly.type
_entity_poly.pdbx_seq_one_letter_code
_entity_poly.pdbx_strand_id
1 'polypeptide(L)'
;SELKQQAERLSQENMLKDENYAQQLMNSILSAMNSIGILERNYTSNRLQLKVNNLHISLDRLDEANQALLTETKAMVDTSVQTLIQYLQDPEATNLEPVPAQLREISGALLFLSAKDGQKALIETAEFVADGLAKEAQFSKEQINHLLDVLASADMMIENLQNKQPVLQAMFDVALASSQKLKSVA
;
A
#
# COMPACT_ATOMS: atom_id res chain seq x y z
N SER A 1 5.06 7.45 28.18
CA SER A 1 6.04 8.20 27.39
C SER A 1 5.49 9.59 27.08
N GLU A 2 6.35 10.57 27.01
CA GLU A 2 6.03 12.00 26.82
C GLU A 2 5.20 12.24 25.54
N LEU A 3 5.50 11.55 24.45
CA LEU A 3 4.74 11.58 23.18
C LEU A 3 3.29 11.10 23.34
N LYS A 4 3.03 10.11 24.19
CA LYS A 4 1.66 9.62 24.44
C LYS A 4 0.84 10.64 25.22
N GLN A 5 1.45 11.29 26.22
CA GLN A 5 0.78 12.37 26.97
C GLN A 5 0.50 13.60 26.09
N GLN A 6 1.39 13.91 25.15
CA GLN A 6 1.19 15.03 24.22
C GLN A 6 0.14 14.72 23.16
N ALA A 7 0.07 13.49 22.66
CA ALA A 7 -0.99 13.05 21.74
C ALA A 7 -2.38 13.08 22.40
N GLU A 8 -2.47 12.72 23.69
CA GLU A 8 -3.71 12.80 24.46
C GLU A 8 -4.17 14.28 24.70
N ARG A 9 -3.21 15.20 24.82
CA ARG A 9 -3.49 16.65 24.94
C ARG A 9 -3.93 17.28 23.61
N LEU A 10 -3.46 16.77 22.45
CA LEU A 10 -3.89 17.22 21.12
C LEU A 10 -5.37 16.96 20.83
N SER A 11 -6.02 16.03 21.54
CA SER A 11 -7.46 15.76 21.39
C SER A 11 -8.36 16.87 21.95
N GLN A 12 -7.80 17.87 22.62
CA GLN A 12 -8.54 19.03 23.13
C GLN A 12 -8.44 20.18 22.11
N GLU A 13 -9.53 20.47 21.43
CA GLU A 13 -9.65 21.39 20.27
C GLU A 13 -9.03 22.80 20.42
N ASN A 14 -8.65 23.23 21.62
CA ASN A 14 -8.10 24.56 21.87
C ASN A 14 -6.55 24.63 21.92
N MET A 15 -5.85 23.51 21.93
CA MET A 15 -4.39 23.50 22.13
C MET A 15 -3.54 23.77 20.87
N LEU A 16 -4.09 23.54 19.69
CA LEU A 16 -3.42 23.86 18.43
C LEU A 16 -3.27 25.38 18.17
N LYS A 17 -3.96 26.21 18.96
CA LYS A 17 -3.86 27.69 18.92
C LYS A 17 -2.80 28.26 19.82
N ASP A 18 -2.19 27.44 20.69
CA ASP A 18 -1.10 27.88 21.56
C ASP A 18 0.25 27.64 20.83
N GLU A 19 0.87 28.73 20.43
CA GLU A 19 2.13 28.74 19.69
C GLU A 19 3.27 28.08 20.48
N ASN A 20 3.27 28.19 21.81
CA ASN A 20 4.23 27.54 22.70
C ASN A 20 4.04 26.01 22.73
N TYR A 21 2.79 25.54 22.68
CA TYR A 21 2.49 24.11 22.65
C TYR A 21 2.89 23.49 21.31
N ALA A 22 2.58 24.18 20.20
CA ALA A 22 3.00 23.75 18.86
C ALA A 22 4.53 23.65 18.75
N GLN A 23 5.25 24.59 19.32
CA GLN A 23 6.72 24.58 19.38
C GLN A 23 7.27 23.41 20.21
N GLN A 24 6.68 23.15 21.39
CA GLN A 24 7.05 22.00 22.22
C GLN A 24 6.78 20.66 21.54
N LEU A 25 5.65 20.53 20.87
CA LEU A 25 5.30 19.35 20.10
C LEU A 25 6.29 19.13 18.95
N MET A 26 6.60 20.19 18.18
CA MET A 26 7.60 20.16 17.11
C MET A 26 8.97 19.70 17.64
N ASN A 27 9.42 20.27 18.75
CA ASN A 27 10.70 19.91 19.38
C ASN A 27 10.70 18.44 19.84
N SER A 28 9.59 17.94 20.38
CA SER A 28 9.47 16.54 20.81
C SER A 28 9.47 15.57 19.60
N ILE A 29 8.81 15.94 18.51
CA ILE A 29 8.84 15.18 17.26
C ILE A 29 10.26 15.15 16.67
N LEU A 30 10.93 16.31 16.59
CA LEU A 30 12.31 16.41 16.10
C LEU A 30 13.29 15.61 16.97
N SER A 31 13.11 15.64 18.31
CA SER A 31 13.91 14.82 19.23
C SER A 31 13.68 13.32 19.03
N ALA A 32 12.43 12.90 18.83
CA ALA A 32 12.09 11.51 18.53
C ALA A 32 12.68 11.06 17.17
N MET A 33 12.57 11.88 16.14
CA MET A 33 13.17 11.62 14.82
C MET A 33 14.70 11.53 14.90
N ASN A 34 15.34 12.42 15.67
CA ASN A 34 16.78 12.38 15.89
C ASN A 34 17.21 11.11 16.66
N SER A 35 16.42 10.69 17.64
CA SER A 35 16.66 9.45 18.39
C SER A 35 16.54 8.21 17.50
N ILE A 36 15.56 8.19 16.59
CA ILE A 36 15.41 7.13 15.59
C ILE A 36 16.60 7.13 14.63
N GLY A 37 17.02 8.29 14.13
CA GLY A 37 18.18 8.42 13.24
C GLY A 37 19.52 8.06 13.92
N ILE A 38 19.64 8.23 15.24
CA ILE A 38 20.80 7.77 16.03
C ILE A 38 20.73 6.23 16.19
N LEU A 39 19.55 5.69 16.45
CA LEU A 39 19.35 4.24 16.51
C LEU A 39 19.67 3.58 15.15
N GLU A 40 19.21 4.12 14.05
CA GLU A 40 19.53 3.65 12.70
C GLU A 40 21.05 3.70 12.40
N ARG A 41 21.75 4.75 12.83
CA ARG A 41 23.22 4.87 12.65
C ARG A 41 24.04 3.98 13.57
N ASN A 42 23.59 3.75 14.80
CA ASN A 42 24.29 2.92 15.77
C ASN A 42 24.03 1.41 15.61
N TYR A 43 22.90 1.05 15.03
CA TYR A 43 22.61 -0.29 14.60
C TYR A 43 23.02 -0.43 13.13
N THR A 44 24.34 -0.50 12.88
CA THR A 44 24.81 -0.99 11.58
C THR A 44 24.16 -2.36 11.37
N SER A 45 23.47 -2.51 10.26
CA SER A 45 22.61 -3.64 9.91
C SER A 45 23.26 -5.01 10.05
N ASN A 46 24.58 -5.08 10.03
CA ASN A 46 25.36 -6.31 10.28
C ASN A 46 25.28 -6.86 11.73
N ARG A 47 24.70 -6.12 12.70
CA ARG A 47 24.58 -6.57 14.09
C ARG A 47 23.18 -7.04 14.49
N LEU A 48 22.15 -6.70 13.73
CA LEU A 48 20.78 -7.12 13.99
C LEU A 48 20.48 -8.37 13.18
N GLN A 49 20.34 -9.49 13.86
CA GLN A 49 19.91 -10.76 13.28
C GLN A 49 18.60 -11.20 13.91
N LEU A 50 17.62 -11.50 13.09
CA LEU A 50 16.38 -12.14 13.52
C LEU A 50 16.55 -13.66 13.47
N LYS A 51 16.19 -14.35 14.55
CA LYS A 51 16.19 -15.80 14.59
C LYS A 51 14.81 -16.31 14.15
N VAL A 52 14.75 -16.87 12.96
CA VAL A 52 13.54 -17.49 12.41
C VAL A 52 13.84 -18.96 12.12
N ASN A 53 13.11 -19.89 12.76
CA ASN A 53 13.28 -21.34 12.57
C ASN A 53 14.75 -21.82 12.66
N ASN A 54 15.49 -21.36 13.66
CA ASN A 54 16.93 -21.62 13.86
C ASN A 54 17.89 -21.02 12.81
N LEU A 55 17.40 -20.22 11.86
CA LEU A 55 18.22 -19.46 10.94
C LEU A 55 18.39 -18.01 11.45
N HIS A 56 19.62 -17.50 11.35
CA HIS A 56 19.92 -16.09 11.60
C HIS A 56 19.83 -15.33 10.28
N ILE A 57 18.81 -14.48 10.14
CA ILE A 57 18.62 -13.63 8.96
C ILE A 57 19.09 -12.22 9.33
N SER A 58 20.01 -11.65 8.56
CA SER A 58 20.39 -10.25 8.73
C SER A 58 19.25 -9.33 8.30
N LEU A 59 19.06 -8.21 8.99
CA LEU A 59 18.05 -7.22 8.63
C LEU A 59 18.29 -6.62 7.23
N ASP A 60 19.56 -6.56 6.79
CA ASP A 60 19.90 -6.13 5.43
C ASP A 60 19.30 -7.03 4.38
N ARG A 61 19.43 -8.34 4.55
CA ARG A 61 18.84 -9.31 3.61
C ARG A 61 17.32 -9.27 3.60
N LEU A 62 16.71 -8.96 4.75
CA LEU A 62 15.26 -8.77 4.82
C LEU A 62 14.85 -7.49 4.08
N ASP A 63 15.60 -6.41 4.24
CA ASP A 63 15.36 -5.15 3.54
C ASP A 63 15.56 -5.31 2.01
N GLU A 64 16.63 -5.98 1.58
CA GLU A 64 16.85 -6.34 0.18
C GLU A 64 15.70 -7.17 -0.41
N ALA A 65 15.24 -8.17 0.33
CA ALA A 65 14.11 -9.02 -0.09
C ALA A 65 12.80 -8.21 -0.18
N ASN A 66 12.55 -7.30 0.76
CA ASN A 66 11.40 -6.41 0.72
C ASN A 66 11.47 -5.45 -0.48
N GLN A 67 12.64 -4.87 -0.76
CA GLN A 67 12.82 -4.00 -1.92
C GLN A 67 12.66 -4.75 -3.25
N ALA A 68 13.16 -5.98 -3.33
CA ALA A 68 12.94 -6.82 -4.51
C ALA A 68 11.46 -7.14 -4.71
N LEU A 69 10.75 -7.53 -3.64
CA LEU A 69 9.30 -7.78 -3.67
C LEU A 69 8.52 -6.53 -4.13
N LEU A 70 8.84 -5.36 -3.59
CA LEU A 70 8.19 -4.11 -3.97
C LEU A 70 8.43 -3.76 -5.44
N THR A 71 9.64 -3.98 -5.95
CA THR A 71 9.98 -3.73 -7.35
C THR A 71 9.20 -4.66 -8.28
N GLU A 72 9.12 -5.94 -7.94
CA GLU A 72 8.37 -6.93 -8.71
C GLU A 72 6.86 -6.64 -8.67
N THR A 73 6.35 -6.29 -7.50
CA THR A 73 4.93 -5.92 -7.32
C THR A 73 4.58 -4.68 -8.14
N LYS A 74 5.45 -3.66 -8.18
CA LYS A 74 5.25 -2.46 -9.00
C LYS A 74 5.19 -2.82 -10.49
N ALA A 75 6.08 -3.67 -10.97
CA ALA A 75 6.05 -4.14 -12.36
C ALA A 75 4.74 -4.88 -12.71
N MET A 76 4.17 -5.65 -11.76
CA MET A 76 2.86 -6.27 -11.94
C MET A 76 1.72 -5.25 -12.00
N VAL A 77 1.75 -4.22 -11.15
CA VAL A 77 0.79 -3.11 -11.21
C VAL A 77 0.85 -2.43 -12.57
N ASP A 78 2.04 -2.06 -13.03
CA ASP A 78 2.25 -1.41 -14.33
C ASP A 78 1.72 -2.28 -15.48
N THR A 79 1.99 -3.58 -15.46
CA THR A 79 1.50 -4.53 -16.46
C THR A 79 -0.03 -4.61 -16.46
N SER A 80 -0.65 -4.70 -15.27
CA SER A 80 -2.11 -4.74 -15.14
C SER A 80 -2.76 -3.44 -15.63
N VAL A 81 -2.18 -2.28 -15.29
CA VAL A 81 -2.64 -0.97 -15.76
C VAL A 81 -2.57 -0.89 -17.30
N GLN A 82 -1.46 -1.30 -17.89
CA GLN A 82 -1.30 -1.31 -19.36
C GLN A 82 -2.34 -2.20 -20.04
N THR A 83 -2.59 -3.38 -19.49
CA THR A 83 -3.61 -4.31 -20.01
C THR A 83 -5.01 -3.68 -19.96
N LEU A 84 -5.38 -3.01 -18.84
CA LEU A 84 -6.67 -2.35 -18.72
C LEU A 84 -6.82 -1.14 -19.67
N ILE A 85 -5.75 -0.38 -19.87
CA ILE A 85 -5.73 0.74 -20.83
C ILE A 85 -5.88 0.22 -22.27
N GLN A 86 -5.20 -0.89 -22.61
CA GLN A 86 -5.37 -1.53 -23.91
C GLN A 86 -6.80 -2.02 -24.12
N TYR A 87 -7.42 -2.60 -23.08
CA TYR A 87 -8.81 -3.03 -23.16
C TYR A 87 -9.77 -1.86 -23.41
N LEU A 88 -9.52 -0.68 -22.87
CA LEU A 88 -10.31 0.53 -23.19
C LEU A 88 -10.21 0.95 -24.65
N GLN A 89 -9.09 0.64 -25.31
CA GLN A 89 -8.85 0.98 -26.72
C GLN A 89 -9.38 -0.11 -27.66
N ASP A 90 -9.15 -1.37 -27.33
CA ASP A 90 -9.57 -2.52 -28.11
C ASP A 90 -9.99 -3.69 -27.20
N PRO A 91 -11.26 -3.74 -26.81
CA PRO A 91 -11.77 -4.78 -25.92
C PRO A 91 -11.71 -6.20 -26.52
N GLU A 92 -11.82 -6.32 -27.86
CA GLU A 92 -11.86 -7.63 -28.52
C GLU A 92 -10.45 -8.24 -28.69
N ALA A 93 -9.44 -7.38 -28.85
CA ALA A 93 -8.06 -7.84 -29.01
C ALA A 93 -7.30 -8.03 -27.68
N THR A 94 -7.86 -7.55 -26.57
CA THR A 94 -7.15 -7.54 -25.26
C THR A 94 -7.60 -8.71 -24.39
N ASN A 95 -6.63 -9.54 -23.96
CA ASN A 95 -6.87 -10.62 -23.02
C ASN A 95 -6.77 -10.16 -21.58
N LEU A 96 -7.86 -10.23 -20.82
CA LEU A 96 -7.92 -9.91 -19.40
C LEU A 96 -7.73 -11.12 -18.46
N GLU A 97 -7.62 -12.35 -18.98
CA GLU A 97 -7.46 -13.56 -18.16
C GLU A 97 -6.32 -13.50 -17.13
N PRO A 98 -5.15 -12.87 -17.40
CA PRO A 98 -4.08 -12.77 -16.40
C PRO A 98 -4.39 -11.80 -15.25
N VAL A 99 -5.28 -10.83 -15.45
CA VAL A 99 -5.51 -9.71 -14.50
C VAL A 99 -5.95 -10.19 -13.10
N PRO A 100 -6.90 -11.13 -12.95
CA PRO A 100 -7.28 -11.61 -11.61
C PRO A 100 -6.13 -12.25 -10.84
N ALA A 101 -5.25 -12.98 -11.51
CA ALA A 101 -4.07 -13.58 -10.88
C ALA A 101 -3.08 -12.51 -10.43
N GLN A 102 -2.78 -11.55 -11.29
CA GLN A 102 -1.91 -10.41 -10.97
C GLN A 102 -2.44 -9.60 -9.77
N LEU A 103 -3.73 -9.30 -9.72
CA LEU A 103 -4.36 -8.59 -8.60
C LEU A 103 -4.22 -9.37 -7.28
N ARG A 104 -4.33 -10.71 -7.31
CA ARG A 104 -4.13 -11.55 -6.12
C ARG A 104 -2.68 -11.56 -5.66
N GLU A 105 -1.72 -11.58 -6.57
CA GLU A 105 -0.29 -11.52 -6.27
C GLU A 105 0.09 -10.17 -5.66
N ILE A 106 -0.37 -9.04 -6.24
CA ILE A 106 -0.22 -7.70 -5.68
C ILE A 106 -0.83 -7.63 -4.28
N SER A 107 -2.03 -8.19 -4.10
CA SER A 107 -2.71 -8.29 -2.81
C SER A 107 -1.88 -9.05 -1.77
N GLY A 108 -1.30 -10.18 -2.16
CA GLY A 108 -0.43 -10.99 -1.30
C GLY A 108 0.83 -10.23 -0.86
N ALA A 109 1.46 -9.50 -1.77
CA ALA A 109 2.61 -8.65 -1.47
C ALA A 109 2.26 -7.52 -0.48
N LEU A 110 1.14 -6.82 -0.69
CA LEU A 110 0.68 -5.78 0.23
C LEU A 110 0.32 -6.33 1.62
N LEU A 111 -0.25 -7.53 1.69
CA LEU A 111 -0.51 -8.21 2.97
C LEU A 111 0.79 -8.51 3.70
N PHE A 112 1.78 -9.06 3.01
CA PHE A 112 3.10 -9.35 3.57
C PHE A 112 3.78 -8.09 4.11
N LEU A 113 3.61 -6.97 3.42
CA LEU A 113 4.13 -5.65 3.80
C LEU A 113 3.23 -4.90 4.81
N SER A 114 2.26 -5.60 5.42
CA SER A 114 1.34 -5.09 6.45
C SER A 114 0.32 -4.05 5.97
N ALA A 115 0.06 -3.94 4.67
CA ALA A 115 -0.96 -3.07 4.08
C ALA A 115 -2.32 -3.80 3.91
N LYS A 116 -2.93 -4.25 5.01
CA LYS A 116 -4.12 -5.14 5.02
C LYS A 116 -5.36 -4.59 4.31
N ASP A 117 -5.62 -3.29 4.43
CA ASP A 117 -6.81 -2.70 3.82
C ASP A 117 -6.69 -2.63 2.30
N GLY A 118 -5.47 -2.40 1.78
CA GLY A 118 -5.17 -2.49 0.35
C GLY A 118 -5.35 -3.91 -0.20
N GLN A 119 -4.96 -4.92 0.58
CA GLN A 119 -5.18 -6.32 0.25
C GLN A 119 -6.65 -6.64 -0.02
N LYS A 120 -7.55 -6.18 0.87
CA LYS A 120 -8.99 -6.47 0.74
C LYS A 120 -9.56 -5.91 -0.56
N ALA A 121 -9.28 -4.65 -0.88
CA ALA A 121 -9.77 -4.01 -2.11
C ALA A 121 -9.31 -4.76 -3.38
N LEU A 122 -8.04 -5.20 -3.41
CA LEU A 122 -7.49 -5.95 -4.53
C LEU A 122 -8.10 -7.34 -4.69
N ILE A 123 -8.34 -8.07 -3.59
CA ILE A 123 -9.01 -9.38 -3.64
C ILE A 123 -10.45 -9.23 -4.17
N GLU A 124 -11.21 -8.28 -3.65
CA GLU A 124 -12.58 -8.02 -4.11
C GLU A 124 -12.63 -7.64 -5.59
N THR A 125 -11.63 -6.88 -6.04
CA THR A 125 -11.47 -6.49 -7.44
C THR A 125 -11.09 -7.68 -8.32
N ALA A 126 -10.18 -8.56 -7.85
CA ALA A 126 -9.81 -9.77 -8.56
C ALA A 126 -10.98 -10.74 -8.73
N GLU A 127 -11.82 -10.88 -7.70
CA GLU A 127 -13.04 -11.69 -7.75
C GLU A 127 -14.04 -11.13 -8.77
N PHE A 128 -14.24 -9.80 -8.75
CA PHE A 128 -15.11 -9.14 -9.72
C PHE A 128 -14.69 -9.40 -11.18
N VAL A 129 -13.39 -9.24 -11.48
CA VAL A 129 -12.88 -9.50 -12.84
C VAL A 129 -13.00 -10.97 -13.21
N ALA A 130 -12.66 -11.89 -12.29
CA ALA A 130 -12.77 -13.34 -12.53
C ALA A 130 -14.21 -13.77 -12.80
N ASP A 131 -15.17 -13.25 -12.04
CA ASP A 131 -16.60 -13.53 -12.23
C ASP A 131 -17.11 -12.99 -13.57
N GLY A 132 -16.67 -11.80 -13.98
CA GLY A 132 -17.02 -11.24 -15.28
C GLY A 132 -16.49 -12.08 -16.43
N LEU A 133 -15.23 -12.50 -16.36
CA LEU A 133 -14.60 -13.38 -17.35
C LEU A 133 -15.31 -14.74 -17.43
N ALA A 134 -15.68 -15.33 -16.30
CA ALA A 134 -16.39 -16.61 -16.27
C ALA A 134 -17.80 -16.54 -16.91
N LYS A 135 -18.38 -15.34 -16.96
CA LYS A 135 -19.68 -15.06 -17.59
C LYS A 135 -19.55 -14.53 -19.02
N GLU A 136 -18.33 -14.47 -19.56
CA GLU A 136 -18.02 -13.85 -20.87
C GLU A 136 -18.54 -12.40 -20.98
N ALA A 137 -18.60 -11.69 -19.85
CA ALA A 137 -19.13 -10.34 -19.79
C ALA A 137 -18.07 -9.33 -20.33
N GLN A 138 -18.54 -8.36 -21.09
CA GLN A 138 -17.73 -7.19 -21.45
C GLN A 138 -17.77 -6.18 -20.31
N PHE A 139 -16.59 -5.66 -19.93
CA PHE A 139 -16.49 -4.65 -18.91
C PHE A 139 -16.74 -3.26 -19.48
N SER A 140 -17.60 -2.48 -18.83
CA SER A 140 -17.84 -1.09 -19.20
C SER A 140 -16.62 -0.21 -18.93
N LYS A 141 -16.55 0.95 -19.62
CA LYS A 141 -15.51 1.94 -19.38
C LYS A 141 -15.47 2.40 -17.91
N GLU A 142 -16.63 2.51 -17.26
CA GLU A 142 -16.72 2.90 -15.85
C GLU A 142 -16.13 1.84 -14.93
N GLN A 143 -16.43 0.56 -15.19
CA GLN A 143 -15.85 -0.56 -14.46
C GLN A 143 -14.32 -0.59 -14.62
N ILE A 144 -13.80 -0.44 -15.84
CA ILE A 144 -12.35 -0.38 -16.05
C ILE A 144 -11.71 0.80 -15.33
N ASN A 145 -12.35 1.99 -15.30
CA ASN A 145 -11.84 3.13 -14.55
C ASN A 145 -11.76 2.83 -13.03
N HIS A 146 -12.75 2.14 -12.46
CA HIS A 146 -12.67 1.74 -11.05
C HIS A 146 -11.57 0.71 -10.78
N LEU A 147 -11.30 -0.21 -11.73
CA LEU A 147 -10.14 -1.11 -11.65
C LEU A 147 -8.82 -0.33 -11.66
N LEU A 148 -8.70 0.68 -12.53
CA LEU A 148 -7.53 1.56 -12.60
C LEU A 148 -7.35 2.37 -11.31
N ASP A 149 -8.42 2.86 -10.68
CA ASP A 149 -8.37 3.56 -9.38
C ASP A 149 -7.81 2.66 -8.27
N VAL A 150 -8.22 1.39 -8.24
CA VAL A 150 -7.70 0.41 -7.25
C VAL A 150 -6.21 0.17 -7.49
N LEU A 151 -5.79 -0.01 -8.75
CA LEU A 151 -4.37 -0.19 -9.10
C LEU A 151 -3.53 1.06 -8.82
N ALA A 152 -4.05 2.26 -9.10
CA ALA A 152 -3.38 3.52 -8.76
C ALA A 152 -3.17 3.66 -7.24
N SER A 153 -4.17 3.26 -6.45
CA SER A 153 -4.03 3.23 -4.99
C SER A 153 -2.97 2.24 -4.54
N ALA A 154 -2.90 1.06 -5.16
CA ALA A 154 -1.86 0.06 -4.88
C ALA A 154 -0.46 0.59 -5.26
N ASP A 155 -0.34 1.27 -6.39
CA ASP A 155 0.92 1.90 -6.83
C ASP A 155 1.43 2.93 -5.82
N MET A 156 0.55 3.81 -5.35
CA MET A 156 0.89 4.80 -4.32
C MET A 156 1.33 4.15 -3.00
N MET A 157 0.69 3.04 -2.59
CA MET A 157 1.09 2.30 -1.40
C MET A 157 2.49 1.69 -1.57
N ILE A 158 2.77 1.08 -2.73
CA ILE A 158 4.07 0.48 -3.07
C ILE A 158 5.15 1.56 -3.09
N GLU A 159 4.90 2.70 -3.72
CA GLU A 159 5.84 3.81 -3.78
C GLU A 159 6.19 4.36 -2.39
N ASN A 160 5.19 4.52 -1.51
CA ASN A 160 5.44 4.91 -0.12
C ASN A 160 6.30 3.88 0.62
N LEU A 161 6.00 2.59 0.46
CA LEU A 161 6.78 1.52 1.08
C LEU A 161 8.22 1.47 0.54
N GLN A 162 8.43 1.66 -0.76
CA GLN A 162 9.77 1.76 -1.36
C GLN A 162 10.58 2.93 -0.78
N ASN A 163 9.92 4.05 -0.54
CA ASN A 163 10.52 5.25 0.05
C ASN A 163 10.58 5.19 1.59
N LYS A 164 10.27 4.05 2.21
CA LYS A 164 10.21 3.87 3.67
C LYS A 164 9.27 4.88 4.35
N GLN A 165 8.22 5.27 3.64
CA GLN A 165 7.17 6.15 4.13
C GLN A 165 5.94 5.34 4.58
N PRO A 166 5.16 5.86 5.54
CA PRO A 166 3.93 5.18 5.96
C PRO A 166 2.89 5.19 4.84
N VAL A 167 2.14 4.10 4.73
CA VAL A 167 0.95 4.05 3.89
C VAL A 167 -0.17 4.82 4.59
N LEU A 168 -0.75 5.78 3.89
CA LEU A 168 -1.77 6.69 4.44
C LEU A 168 -3.17 6.10 4.28
N GLN A 169 -4.05 6.37 5.24
CA GLN A 169 -5.45 5.91 5.21
C GLN A 169 -6.18 6.33 3.92
N ALA A 170 -5.94 7.55 3.43
CA ALA A 170 -6.55 8.04 2.21
C ALA A 170 -6.28 7.17 0.96
N MET A 171 -5.14 6.46 0.91
CA MET A 171 -4.82 5.53 -0.18
C MET A 171 -5.73 4.30 -0.14
N PHE A 172 -6.05 3.81 1.06
CA PHE A 172 -6.98 2.69 1.24
C PHE A 172 -8.43 3.10 0.94
N ASP A 173 -8.83 4.31 1.34
CA ASP A 173 -10.19 4.81 1.17
C ASP A 173 -10.57 4.89 -0.32
N VAL A 174 -9.66 5.32 -1.19
CA VAL A 174 -9.86 5.34 -2.64
C VAL A 174 -10.04 3.93 -3.19
N ALA A 175 -9.13 3.00 -2.83
CA ALA A 175 -9.20 1.62 -3.27
C ALA A 175 -10.50 0.93 -2.83
N LEU A 176 -10.90 1.10 -1.57
CA LEU A 176 -12.14 0.52 -1.03
C LEU A 176 -13.39 1.11 -1.68
N ALA A 177 -13.44 2.44 -1.88
CA ALA A 177 -14.57 3.09 -2.53
C ALA A 177 -14.74 2.60 -3.97
N SER A 178 -13.66 2.45 -4.73
CA SER A 178 -13.71 1.98 -6.11
C SER A 178 -14.06 0.48 -6.20
N SER A 179 -13.54 -0.38 -5.32
CA SER A 179 -13.92 -1.79 -5.27
C SER A 179 -15.41 -1.99 -4.91
N GLN A 180 -15.98 -1.15 -4.04
CA GLN A 180 -17.41 -1.18 -3.72
C GLN A 180 -18.29 -0.75 -4.89
N LYS A 181 -17.87 0.26 -5.65
CA LYS A 181 -18.59 0.71 -6.85
C LYS A 181 -18.65 -0.37 -7.93
N LEU A 182 -17.59 -1.16 -8.11
CA LEU A 182 -17.59 -2.29 -9.02
C LEU A 182 -18.74 -3.27 -8.71
N LYS A 183 -19.03 -3.53 -7.43
CA LYS A 183 -20.12 -4.42 -7.01
C LYS A 183 -21.51 -3.83 -7.23
N SER A 184 -21.64 -2.49 -7.27
CA SER A 184 -22.93 -1.82 -7.44
C SER A 184 -23.34 -1.64 -8.90
N VAL A 185 -22.40 -1.80 -9.84
CA VAL A 185 -22.61 -1.64 -11.30
C VAL A 185 -22.70 -3.00 -12.01
N ALA A 186 -22.67 -4.11 -11.24
CA ALA A 186 -22.71 -5.49 -11.75
C ALA A 186 -24.16 -6.00 -12.01
#